data_bc1aa1b8f1a7f70631569bc50b76af4a
#
_entry.id   bc1aa1b8f1a7f70631569bc50b76af4a
#
_cell.length_a   1.000
_cell.length_b   1.000
_cell.length_c   1.000
_cell.angle_alpha   90.00
_cell.angle_beta   90.00
_cell.angle_gamma   90.00
#
_symmetry.space_group_name_H-M   'P 1'
#
loop_
_entity.id
_entity.type
_entity.pdbx_description
1 polymer ?
#
loop_
_entity_poly.entity_id
_entity_poly.type
_entity_poly.pdbx_seq_one_letter_code
_entity_poly.pdbx_strand_id
1 'polypeptide(L)'
;MLLKTKYDLDNAREQYGKLVDKQARKVLVCAGTGCVAGGSLNIYQKLIETISAKGLECVVALADEPHDDDIHDGAIGVKRSGCHGFCEMGPLVRIEPEGWLYTKVKLDDVDEIVDKTICNGECVERLCYKKNGEIYRQQSEIPFYKMQQRIVLEHCGHIDATSIKEYLAIGGYRAFEKALLNMSPEDILNEMTESNLRGRGGGGFPLGRKWTSVAKQKSPTKYIVCNGDEGDPGAFMDRSIMEGDPHRLLEGMMIAGIATGAKEGYIYVRAEYPLAVSRLKGAIAQAEQFGLLGDNILGTDYSFRIHINRGAGAFVCGEGSALTASIEGKRGMPRVKPPRTVEHGLFNEPTVINNVETLANVPVIINNGAKWFRSIGPENSPGTKAFALTGNISNTGLIEVPMGTSLRKVIFDIGGGMRGDGKFKAVQIGGPSGGCLVTPNLDIQLDFDSLKKVGAMIGSGGLVVMDDKSCMVEVARFFMNFTQNESCGKCVPCREGTKRMLEILERIVNGNGQEGDIELLLELADTISSTALCGLGKTAAFPVVSTIKNFREEYEAHIRDKKCPSGNCKKLVTYQIDPEICKGCSKCSRVCPVGAISGEIKKPFKIDTSKCIKCGACISNCHFKAVKEV
;
A
#
# COMPACT_ATOMS: atom_id res chain seq x y z
N MET A 1 -25.65 -16.17 16.40
CA MET A 1 -24.99 -16.49 17.72
C MET A 1 -24.63 -15.20 18.43
N LEU A 2 -24.90 -15.05 19.73
CA LEU A 2 -24.50 -13.89 20.55
C LEU A 2 -23.53 -14.38 21.63
N LEU A 3 -22.28 -13.88 21.60
CA LEU A 3 -21.24 -14.28 22.55
C LEU A 3 -21.33 -13.40 23.80
N LYS A 4 -21.85 -13.93 24.89
CA LYS A 4 -22.06 -13.19 26.13
C LYS A 4 -20.96 -13.42 27.17
N THR A 5 -20.21 -14.49 27.04
CA THR A 5 -19.17 -14.89 27.97
C THR A 5 -17.92 -15.37 27.27
N LYS A 6 -16.81 -15.48 28.03
CA LYS A 6 -15.59 -16.14 27.56
C LYS A 6 -15.88 -17.55 27.05
N TYR A 7 -16.70 -18.31 27.75
CA TYR A 7 -17.04 -19.68 27.36
C TYR A 7 -17.72 -19.73 25.97
N ASP A 8 -18.65 -18.81 25.69
CA ASP A 8 -19.32 -18.74 24.39
C ASP A 8 -18.30 -18.45 23.26
N LEU A 9 -17.34 -17.55 23.54
CA LEU A 9 -16.29 -17.20 22.56
C LEU A 9 -15.33 -18.36 22.30
N ASP A 10 -14.89 -19.06 23.35
CA ASP A 10 -14.02 -20.23 23.23
C ASP A 10 -14.74 -21.38 22.49
N ASN A 11 -16.00 -21.64 22.82
CA ASN A 11 -16.82 -22.63 22.14
C ASN A 11 -17.04 -22.28 20.66
N ALA A 12 -17.31 -21.01 20.35
CA ALA A 12 -17.45 -20.57 18.96
C ALA A 12 -16.16 -20.81 18.14
N ARG A 13 -15.00 -20.49 18.70
CA ARG A 13 -13.69 -20.76 18.05
C ARG A 13 -13.51 -22.25 17.77
N GLU A 14 -13.80 -23.10 18.77
CA GLU A 14 -13.67 -24.55 18.63
C GLU A 14 -14.63 -25.10 17.56
N GLN A 15 -15.90 -24.72 17.61
CA GLN A 15 -16.90 -25.21 16.66
C GLN A 15 -16.60 -24.74 15.23
N TYR A 16 -16.29 -23.46 15.01
CA TYR A 16 -15.92 -22.97 13.68
C TYR A 16 -14.61 -23.60 13.20
N GLY A 17 -13.63 -23.83 14.08
CA GLY A 17 -12.40 -24.55 13.78
C GLY A 17 -12.71 -25.95 13.23
N LYS A 18 -13.55 -26.74 13.91
CA LYS A 18 -13.97 -28.07 13.46
C LYS A 18 -14.63 -28.03 12.07
N LEU A 19 -15.53 -27.07 11.83
CA LEU A 19 -16.18 -26.92 10.51
C LEU A 19 -15.18 -26.55 9.39
N VAL A 20 -14.17 -25.74 9.70
CA VAL A 20 -13.11 -25.41 8.74
C VAL A 20 -12.23 -26.62 8.47
N ASP A 21 -11.92 -27.43 9.49
CA ASP A 21 -11.08 -28.64 9.37
C ASP A 21 -11.74 -29.79 8.59
N LYS A 22 -13.07 -29.87 8.54
CA LYS A 22 -13.83 -30.82 7.71
C LYS A 22 -13.69 -30.55 6.21
N GLN A 23 -13.29 -29.35 5.81
CA GLN A 23 -13.06 -29.02 4.41
C GLN A 23 -11.76 -29.68 3.93
N ALA A 24 -11.85 -30.74 3.13
CA ALA A 24 -10.67 -31.46 2.60
C ALA A 24 -9.77 -30.57 1.76
N ARG A 25 -10.35 -29.60 1.04
CA ARG A 25 -9.63 -28.56 0.31
C ARG A 25 -10.30 -27.22 0.47
N LYS A 26 -9.48 -26.17 0.50
CA LYS A 26 -9.93 -24.78 0.42
C LYS A 26 -9.36 -24.12 -0.82
N VAL A 27 -10.23 -23.53 -1.63
CA VAL A 27 -9.89 -22.73 -2.82
C VAL A 27 -10.02 -21.27 -2.44
N LEU A 28 -8.88 -20.62 -2.23
CA LEU A 28 -8.78 -19.23 -1.77
C LEU A 28 -8.55 -18.32 -2.98
N VAL A 29 -9.60 -17.66 -3.43
CA VAL A 29 -9.55 -16.72 -4.56
C VAL A 29 -9.19 -15.33 -4.04
N CYS A 30 -8.12 -14.75 -4.55
CA CYS A 30 -7.72 -13.41 -4.17
C CYS A 30 -8.81 -12.39 -4.53
N ALA A 31 -9.42 -11.78 -3.53
CA ALA A 31 -10.45 -10.77 -3.66
C ALA A 31 -10.00 -9.38 -3.18
N GLY A 32 -8.70 -9.08 -3.24
CA GLY A 32 -8.16 -7.73 -3.12
C GLY A 32 -8.42 -6.92 -4.39
N THR A 33 -8.46 -5.59 -4.27
CA THR A 33 -8.88 -4.66 -5.33
C THR A 33 -8.24 -4.94 -6.70
N GLY A 34 -6.93 -5.25 -6.78
CA GLY A 34 -6.25 -5.51 -8.06
C GLY A 34 -6.75 -6.78 -8.76
N CYS A 35 -6.94 -7.88 -8.02
CA CYS A 35 -7.46 -9.14 -8.58
C CYS A 35 -8.94 -9.02 -8.93
N VAL A 36 -9.73 -8.28 -8.14
CA VAL A 36 -11.15 -8.00 -8.45
C VAL A 36 -11.27 -7.26 -9.77
N ALA A 37 -10.44 -6.24 -10.00
CA ALA A 37 -10.37 -5.54 -11.28
C ALA A 37 -9.95 -6.47 -12.44
N GLY A 38 -9.15 -7.50 -12.17
CA GLY A 38 -8.76 -8.56 -13.10
C GLY A 38 -9.79 -9.67 -13.28
N GLY A 39 -11.00 -9.57 -12.70
CA GLY A 39 -12.10 -10.53 -12.87
C GLY A 39 -12.10 -11.71 -11.89
N SER A 40 -11.37 -11.65 -10.78
CA SER A 40 -11.27 -12.76 -9.81
C SER A 40 -12.63 -13.16 -9.19
N LEU A 41 -13.59 -12.24 -9.08
CA LEU A 41 -14.93 -12.58 -8.57
C LEU A 41 -15.72 -13.44 -9.57
N ASN A 42 -15.50 -13.29 -10.87
CA ASN A 42 -16.10 -14.18 -11.87
C ASN A 42 -15.49 -15.59 -11.79
N ILE A 43 -14.18 -15.67 -11.54
CA ILE A 43 -13.49 -16.94 -11.29
C ILE A 43 -14.06 -17.61 -10.04
N TYR A 44 -14.22 -16.85 -8.95
CA TYR A 44 -14.83 -17.33 -7.72
C TYR A 44 -16.23 -17.91 -7.95
N GLN A 45 -17.09 -17.19 -8.65
CA GLN A 45 -18.44 -17.64 -8.93
C GLN A 45 -18.46 -18.89 -9.81
N LYS A 46 -17.65 -18.94 -10.87
CA LYS A 46 -17.55 -20.12 -11.76
C LYS A 46 -17.00 -21.35 -11.00
N LEU A 47 -16.05 -21.17 -10.08
CA LEU A 47 -15.56 -22.27 -9.23
C LEU A 47 -16.70 -22.91 -8.42
N ILE A 48 -17.54 -22.10 -7.78
CA ILE A 48 -18.70 -22.61 -7.02
C ILE A 48 -19.65 -23.39 -7.92
N GLU A 49 -20.01 -22.83 -9.07
CA GLU A 49 -20.92 -23.45 -10.03
C GLU A 49 -20.35 -24.79 -10.56
N THR A 50 -19.07 -24.79 -10.95
CA THR A 50 -18.42 -26.00 -11.51
C THR A 50 -18.26 -27.10 -10.46
N ILE A 51 -17.84 -26.76 -9.22
CA ILE A 51 -17.70 -27.74 -8.12
C ILE A 51 -19.07 -28.35 -7.78
N SER A 52 -20.12 -27.52 -7.66
CA SER A 52 -21.48 -27.97 -7.39
C SER A 52 -22.03 -28.86 -8.52
N ALA A 53 -21.75 -28.52 -9.79
CA ALA A 53 -22.14 -29.32 -10.96
C ALA A 53 -21.47 -30.72 -11.00
N LYS A 54 -20.33 -30.90 -10.33
CA LYS A 54 -19.68 -32.21 -10.15
C LYS A 54 -20.27 -33.03 -9.00
N GLY A 55 -21.29 -32.52 -8.30
CA GLY A 55 -21.92 -33.18 -7.14
C GLY A 55 -21.09 -33.14 -5.87
N LEU A 56 -20.07 -32.27 -5.80
CA LEU A 56 -19.25 -32.06 -4.62
C LEU A 56 -19.91 -31.02 -3.70
N GLU A 57 -19.82 -31.23 -2.39
CA GLU A 57 -20.27 -30.25 -1.41
C GLU A 57 -19.38 -29.02 -1.44
N CYS A 58 -19.95 -27.87 -1.78
CA CYS A 58 -19.26 -26.58 -1.90
C CYS A 58 -19.60 -25.66 -0.73
N VAL A 59 -18.64 -25.41 0.16
CA VAL A 59 -18.83 -24.56 1.34
C VAL A 59 -18.35 -23.14 1.05
N VAL A 60 -19.30 -22.24 0.82
CA VAL A 60 -19.06 -20.81 0.57
C VAL A 60 -19.01 -20.03 1.87
N ALA A 61 -19.94 -20.31 2.80
CA ALA A 61 -20.04 -19.66 4.10
C ALA A 61 -20.36 -20.67 5.20
N LEU A 62 -19.87 -20.38 6.41
CA LEU A 62 -20.20 -21.18 7.59
C LEU A 62 -21.57 -20.74 8.16
N ALA A 63 -22.31 -21.66 8.82
CA ALA A 63 -23.58 -21.37 9.45
C ALA A 63 -23.44 -20.35 10.60
N ASP A 64 -24.52 -19.62 10.94
CA ASP A 64 -24.51 -18.64 12.06
C ASP A 64 -24.51 -19.34 13.43
N GLU A 65 -25.19 -20.48 13.53
CA GLU A 65 -25.17 -21.38 14.66
C GLU A 65 -24.53 -22.68 14.18
N PRO A 66 -23.26 -22.94 14.49
CA PRO A 66 -22.54 -24.08 13.94
C PRO A 66 -22.98 -25.39 14.61
N HIS A 67 -23.30 -26.39 13.80
CA HIS A 67 -23.52 -27.78 14.21
C HIS A 67 -22.54 -28.69 13.51
N ASP A 68 -22.17 -29.79 14.16
CA ASP A 68 -21.20 -30.73 13.58
C ASP A 68 -21.64 -31.31 12.23
N ASP A 69 -22.96 -31.44 12.01
CA ASP A 69 -23.51 -32.00 10.76
C ASP A 69 -23.69 -30.97 9.63
N ASP A 70 -23.36 -29.68 9.86
CA ASP A 70 -23.52 -28.62 8.86
C ASP A 70 -22.59 -28.80 7.65
N ILE A 71 -21.46 -29.49 7.81
CA ILE A 71 -20.47 -29.75 6.78
C ILE A 71 -20.01 -31.20 6.89
N HIS A 72 -20.04 -31.93 5.77
CA HIS A 72 -19.53 -33.30 5.72
C HIS A 72 -18.00 -33.32 5.52
N ASP A 73 -17.37 -34.37 6.02
CA ASP A 73 -15.95 -34.61 5.77
C ASP A 73 -15.68 -34.74 4.27
N GLY A 74 -14.73 -33.98 3.76
CA GLY A 74 -14.41 -33.99 2.34
C GLY A 74 -15.01 -32.83 1.54
N ALA A 75 -15.79 -31.95 2.16
CA ALA A 75 -16.34 -30.76 1.52
C ALA A 75 -15.24 -29.82 0.98
N ILE A 76 -15.57 -29.06 -0.04
CA ILE A 76 -14.67 -28.10 -0.67
C ILE A 76 -15.03 -26.67 -0.27
N GLY A 77 -14.14 -26.00 0.44
CA GLY A 77 -14.29 -24.57 0.77
C GLY A 77 -13.92 -23.69 -0.41
N VAL A 78 -14.79 -22.76 -0.82
CA VAL A 78 -14.45 -21.74 -1.83
C VAL A 78 -14.59 -20.37 -1.18
N LYS A 79 -13.48 -19.64 -1.04
CA LYS A 79 -13.38 -18.46 -0.17
C LYS A 79 -12.87 -17.22 -0.91
N ARG A 80 -13.37 -16.04 -0.51
CA ARG A 80 -12.89 -14.73 -0.97
C ARG A 80 -11.82 -14.24 -0.02
N SER A 81 -10.57 -14.62 -0.30
CA SER A 81 -9.46 -14.22 0.55
C SER A 81 -9.06 -12.74 0.38
N GLY A 82 -8.30 -12.22 1.34
CA GLY A 82 -7.62 -10.94 1.22
C GLY A 82 -6.54 -10.94 0.14
N CYS A 83 -5.89 -9.80 -0.04
CA CYS A 83 -4.82 -9.65 -1.02
C CYS A 83 -3.64 -10.57 -0.70
N HIS A 84 -3.28 -11.46 -1.62
CA HIS A 84 -2.10 -12.34 -1.47
C HIS A 84 -0.77 -11.56 -1.59
N GLY A 85 -0.81 -10.34 -2.11
CA GLY A 85 0.36 -9.46 -2.23
C GLY A 85 1.10 -9.54 -3.55
N PHE A 86 0.96 -10.59 -4.36
CA PHE A 86 1.67 -10.76 -5.63
C PHE A 86 0.87 -10.19 -6.81
N CYS A 87 0.66 -8.88 -6.82
CA CYS A 87 -0.27 -8.20 -7.72
C CYS A 87 0.08 -8.35 -9.20
N GLU A 88 1.38 -8.41 -9.56
CA GLU A 88 1.84 -8.65 -10.95
C GLU A 88 1.34 -9.97 -11.52
N MET A 89 1.07 -10.95 -10.66
CA MET A 89 0.67 -12.32 -11.02
C MET A 89 -0.83 -12.59 -10.84
N GLY A 90 -1.63 -11.57 -10.53
CA GLY A 90 -3.09 -11.72 -10.40
C GLY A 90 -3.81 -11.97 -11.74
N PRO A 91 -5.03 -12.51 -11.70
CA PRO A 91 -5.74 -13.12 -10.57
C PRO A 91 -5.05 -14.34 -9.98
N LEU A 92 -5.10 -14.46 -8.63
CA LEU A 92 -4.46 -15.54 -7.89
C LEU A 92 -5.50 -16.49 -7.29
N VAL A 93 -5.24 -17.78 -7.36
CA VAL A 93 -6.02 -18.84 -6.69
C VAL A 93 -5.06 -19.73 -5.91
N ARG A 94 -5.29 -19.83 -4.60
CA ARG A 94 -4.49 -20.71 -3.73
C ARG A 94 -5.31 -21.95 -3.34
N ILE A 95 -4.65 -23.08 -3.29
CA ILE A 95 -5.24 -24.36 -2.92
C ILE A 95 -4.61 -24.84 -1.62
N GLU A 96 -5.44 -25.08 -0.60
CA GLU A 96 -5.04 -25.69 0.67
C GLU A 96 -5.63 -27.11 0.79
N PRO A 97 -4.95 -28.06 1.41
CA PRO A 97 -3.73 -27.91 2.24
C PRO A 97 -2.41 -27.92 1.45
N GLU A 98 -2.41 -28.20 0.14
CA GLU A 98 -1.19 -28.38 -0.66
C GLU A 98 -0.33 -27.11 -0.73
N GLY A 99 -0.89 -25.94 -0.47
CA GLY A 99 -0.22 -24.66 -0.55
C GLY A 99 0.09 -24.20 -1.98
N TRP A 100 -0.54 -24.80 -2.98
CA TRP A 100 -0.32 -24.46 -4.40
C TRP A 100 -0.85 -23.06 -4.71
N LEU A 101 -0.08 -22.30 -5.50
CA LEU A 101 -0.50 -20.97 -5.95
C LEU A 101 -0.57 -20.92 -7.47
N TYR A 102 -1.79 -20.76 -7.98
CA TYR A 102 -2.06 -20.51 -9.38
C TYR A 102 -2.06 -19.02 -9.67
N THR A 103 -1.36 -18.64 -10.74
CA THR A 103 -1.12 -17.25 -11.14
C THR A 103 -1.78 -16.96 -12.49
N LYS A 104 -2.19 -15.69 -12.70
CA LYS A 104 -2.81 -15.22 -13.96
C LYS A 104 -3.99 -16.10 -14.41
N VAL A 105 -4.75 -16.58 -13.43
CA VAL A 105 -5.89 -17.47 -13.67
C VAL A 105 -6.97 -16.73 -14.45
N LYS A 106 -7.49 -17.40 -15.48
CA LYS A 106 -8.59 -16.91 -16.31
C LYS A 106 -9.85 -17.72 -16.06
N LEU A 107 -10.98 -17.21 -16.52
CA LEU A 107 -12.26 -17.90 -16.36
C LEU A 107 -12.25 -19.30 -17.04
N ASP A 108 -11.58 -19.43 -18.18
CA ASP A 108 -11.47 -20.70 -18.93
C ASP A 108 -10.59 -21.75 -18.23
N ASP A 109 -9.77 -21.35 -17.25
CA ASP A 109 -8.92 -22.26 -16.49
C ASP A 109 -9.69 -22.99 -15.37
N VAL A 110 -10.89 -22.52 -15.02
CA VAL A 110 -11.65 -23.01 -13.86
C VAL A 110 -12.01 -24.50 -14.02
N ASP A 111 -12.47 -24.91 -15.20
CA ASP A 111 -12.87 -26.30 -15.45
C ASP A 111 -11.67 -27.25 -15.27
N GLU A 112 -10.48 -26.87 -15.76
CA GLU A 112 -9.24 -27.65 -15.55
C GLU A 112 -8.82 -27.68 -14.07
N ILE A 113 -8.94 -26.56 -13.34
CA ILE A 113 -8.64 -26.52 -11.90
C ILE A 113 -9.57 -27.46 -11.15
N VAL A 114 -10.87 -27.45 -11.45
CA VAL A 114 -11.81 -28.35 -10.77
C VAL A 114 -11.52 -29.80 -11.11
N ASP A 115 -11.37 -30.15 -12.38
CA ASP A 115 -11.16 -31.54 -12.81
C ASP A 115 -9.83 -32.10 -12.28
N LYS A 116 -8.72 -31.39 -12.48
CA LYS A 116 -7.40 -31.89 -12.07
C LYS A 116 -7.16 -31.73 -10.58
N THR A 117 -7.37 -30.51 -10.04
CA THR A 117 -6.97 -30.21 -8.66
C THR A 117 -8.00 -30.67 -7.66
N ILE A 118 -9.27 -30.32 -7.86
CA ILE A 118 -10.29 -30.62 -6.86
C ILE A 118 -10.69 -32.09 -6.92
N CYS A 119 -10.96 -32.65 -8.12
CA CYS A 119 -11.41 -34.02 -8.25
C CYS A 119 -10.25 -35.05 -8.16
N ASN A 120 -9.11 -34.78 -8.81
CA ASN A 120 -8.03 -35.77 -8.94
C ASN A 120 -6.83 -35.49 -8.01
N GLY A 121 -6.73 -34.33 -7.33
CA GLY A 121 -5.59 -34.00 -6.48
C GLY A 121 -4.28 -33.72 -7.24
N GLU A 122 -4.38 -33.27 -8.49
CA GLU A 122 -3.24 -33.00 -9.36
C GLU A 122 -3.00 -31.48 -9.53
N CYS A 123 -1.74 -31.07 -9.50
CA CYS A 123 -1.39 -29.66 -9.72
C CYS A 123 -1.48 -29.27 -11.19
N VAL A 124 -2.11 -28.14 -11.50
CA VAL A 124 -2.13 -27.55 -12.85
C VAL A 124 -0.85 -26.73 -13.06
N GLU A 125 0.26 -27.40 -13.40
CA GLU A 125 1.61 -26.77 -13.46
C GLU A 125 1.73 -25.58 -14.41
N ARG A 126 0.91 -25.52 -15.47
CA ARG A 126 0.93 -24.37 -16.40
C ARG A 126 0.51 -23.07 -15.72
N LEU A 127 -0.30 -23.14 -14.66
CA LEU A 127 -0.77 -22.01 -13.88
C LEU A 127 0.17 -21.63 -12.72
N CYS A 128 1.15 -22.49 -12.39
CA CYS A 128 2.14 -22.20 -11.36
C CYS A 128 3.11 -21.11 -11.80
N TYR A 129 3.67 -20.40 -10.83
CA TYR A 129 4.69 -19.39 -11.08
C TYR A 129 5.96 -20.03 -11.67
N LYS A 130 6.51 -19.38 -12.71
CA LYS A 130 7.73 -19.85 -13.40
C LYS A 130 8.79 -18.75 -13.43
N LYS A 131 10.01 -19.12 -13.09
CA LYS A 131 11.17 -18.22 -13.19
C LYS A 131 12.41 -19.02 -13.59
N ASN A 132 13.15 -18.56 -14.60
CA ASN A 132 14.39 -19.17 -15.09
C ASN A 132 14.26 -20.68 -15.44
N GLY A 133 13.09 -21.10 -15.96
CA GLY A 133 12.80 -22.49 -16.30
C GLY A 133 12.34 -23.37 -15.13
N GLU A 134 12.37 -22.86 -13.91
CA GLU A 134 11.91 -23.55 -12.70
C GLU A 134 10.42 -23.25 -12.43
N ILE A 135 9.67 -24.29 -11.99
CA ILE A 135 8.24 -24.20 -11.68
C ILE A 135 8.08 -24.27 -10.17
N TYR A 136 7.45 -23.26 -9.59
CA TYR A 136 7.16 -23.17 -8.16
C TYR A 136 5.67 -23.48 -7.94
N ARG A 137 5.39 -24.65 -7.36
CA ARG A 137 4.02 -25.08 -7.08
C ARG A 137 3.49 -24.45 -5.80
N GLN A 138 4.26 -24.51 -4.72
CA GLN A 138 3.87 -23.96 -3.42
C GLN A 138 4.19 -22.47 -3.30
N GLN A 139 3.25 -21.71 -2.71
CA GLN A 139 3.44 -20.27 -2.47
C GLN A 139 4.70 -19.99 -1.65
N SER A 140 4.98 -20.80 -0.63
CA SER A 140 6.13 -20.65 0.26
C SER A 140 7.48 -20.80 -0.43
N GLU A 141 7.54 -21.50 -1.56
CA GLU A 141 8.76 -21.72 -2.33
C GLU A 141 9.08 -20.57 -3.28
N ILE A 142 8.07 -19.80 -3.70
CA ILE A 142 8.24 -18.68 -4.61
C ILE A 142 9.19 -17.64 -3.99
N PRO A 143 10.27 -17.22 -4.67
CA PRO A 143 11.25 -16.27 -4.11
C PRO A 143 10.63 -14.99 -3.55
N PHE A 144 9.55 -14.51 -4.17
CA PHE A 144 8.80 -13.35 -3.70
C PHE A 144 8.25 -13.55 -2.26
N TYR A 145 7.76 -14.74 -1.91
CA TYR A 145 7.21 -15.03 -0.59
C TYR A 145 8.24 -15.58 0.40
N LYS A 146 9.14 -16.43 -0.07
CA LYS A 146 10.11 -17.17 0.78
C LYS A 146 10.94 -16.28 1.70
N MET A 147 11.23 -15.04 1.27
CA MET A 147 12.05 -14.10 2.01
C MET A 147 11.26 -13.08 2.83
N GLN A 148 9.94 -13.18 2.85
CA GLN A 148 9.07 -12.36 3.67
C GLN A 148 8.85 -12.99 5.04
N GLN A 149 8.57 -12.14 6.02
CA GLN A 149 8.04 -12.53 7.32
C GLN A 149 6.73 -11.78 7.51
N ARG A 150 5.62 -12.48 7.31
CA ARG A 150 4.28 -11.89 7.39
C ARG A 150 3.74 -12.04 8.80
N ILE A 151 3.47 -10.93 9.45
CA ILE A 151 2.83 -10.82 10.76
C ILE A 151 1.47 -10.16 10.62
N VAL A 152 1.44 -8.94 10.10
CA VAL A 152 0.19 -8.21 9.87
C VAL A 152 -0.55 -8.74 8.65
N LEU A 153 0.17 -9.21 7.65
CA LEU A 153 -0.39 -9.80 6.42
C LEU A 153 -0.53 -11.33 6.50
N GLU A 154 -0.37 -11.94 7.68
CA GLU A 154 -0.39 -13.39 7.88
C GLU A 154 -1.67 -14.04 7.35
N HIS A 155 -2.82 -13.47 7.67
CA HIS A 155 -4.12 -14.01 7.27
C HIS A 155 -4.52 -13.63 5.85
N CYS A 156 -3.86 -12.61 5.26
CA CYS A 156 -4.15 -12.16 3.90
C CYS A 156 -3.82 -13.26 2.89
N GLY A 157 -4.85 -13.79 2.23
CA GLY A 157 -4.73 -14.91 1.31
C GLY A 157 -4.98 -16.29 1.93
N HIS A 158 -5.32 -16.37 3.23
CA HIS A 158 -5.48 -17.64 3.96
C HIS A 158 -6.87 -17.87 4.55
N ILE A 159 -7.68 -16.81 4.74
CA ILE A 159 -9.05 -16.89 5.26
C ILE A 159 -10.01 -16.15 4.35
N ASP A 160 -11.32 -16.41 4.51
CA ASP A 160 -12.35 -15.56 3.93
C ASP A 160 -12.38 -14.21 4.66
N ALA A 161 -11.93 -13.17 3.97
CA ALA A 161 -11.86 -11.80 4.50
C ALA A 161 -13.23 -11.18 4.82
N THR A 162 -14.33 -11.86 4.47
CA THR A 162 -15.71 -11.40 4.73
C THR A 162 -16.38 -12.08 5.90
N SER A 163 -15.67 -12.97 6.62
CA SER A 163 -16.26 -13.87 7.58
C SER A 163 -15.61 -13.76 8.97
N ILE A 164 -16.35 -13.26 9.95
CA ILE A 164 -15.94 -13.32 11.36
C ILE A 164 -15.73 -14.77 11.83
N LYS A 165 -16.49 -15.73 11.27
CA LYS A 165 -16.45 -17.14 11.63
C LYS A 165 -15.11 -17.77 11.23
N GLU A 166 -14.61 -17.44 10.04
CA GLU A 166 -13.27 -17.84 9.61
C GLU A 166 -12.18 -17.18 10.48
N TYR A 167 -12.36 -15.91 10.87
CA TYR A 167 -11.45 -15.25 11.79
C TYR A 167 -11.47 -15.90 13.18
N LEU A 168 -12.64 -16.28 13.71
CA LEU A 168 -12.77 -17.02 14.97
C LEU A 168 -12.12 -18.40 14.87
N ALA A 169 -12.32 -19.14 13.76
CA ALA A 169 -11.75 -20.47 13.54
C ALA A 169 -10.21 -20.49 13.68
N ILE A 170 -9.53 -19.43 13.26
CA ILE A 170 -8.07 -19.29 13.39
C ILE A 170 -7.62 -18.68 14.74
N GLY A 171 -8.54 -18.52 15.69
CA GLY A 171 -8.25 -17.97 17.01
C GLY A 171 -8.38 -16.45 17.12
N GLY A 172 -9.13 -15.82 16.25
CA GLY A 172 -9.41 -14.38 16.30
C GLY A 172 -10.01 -13.93 17.62
N TYR A 173 -9.82 -12.66 17.96
CA TYR A 173 -10.23 -12.02 19.23
C TYR A 173 -9.62 -12.61 20.52
N ARG A 174 -8.59 -13.48 20.42
CA ARG A 174 -7.85 -13.97 21.61
C ARG A 174 -7.11 -12.86 22.33
N ALA A 175 -6.49 -11.97 21.56
CA ALA A 175 -5.77 -10.84 22.16
C ALA A 175 -6.73 -9.88 22.86
N PHE A 176 -7.88 -9.59 22.26
CA PHE A 176 -8.92 -8.78 22.88
C PHE A 176 -9.47 -9.42 24.16
N GLU A 177 -9.81 -10.71 24.12
CA GLU A 177 -10.24 -11.46 25.30
C GLU A 177 -9.21 -11.40 26.42
N LYS A 178 -7.93 -11.68 26.12
CA LYS A 178 -6.82 -11.59 27.08
C LYS A 178 -6.70 -10.18 27.67
N ALA A 179 -6.77 -9.15 26.82
CA ALA A 179 -6.71 -7.76 27.25
C ALA A 179 -7.90 -7.35 28.13
N LEU A 180 -9.11 -7.82 27.79
CA LEU A 180 -10.33 -7.46 28.53
C LEU A 180 -10.45 -8.16 29.88
N LEU A 181 -10.13 -9.46 29.93
CA LEU A 181 -10.42 -10.30 31.09
C LEU A 181 -9.21 -10.51 32.01
N ASN A 182 -7.98 -10.42 31.50
CA ASN A 182 -6.78 -10.86 32.21
C ASN A 182 -5.72 -9.76 32.37
N MET A 183 -5.92 -8.57 31.81
CA MET A 183 -4.96 -7.47 31.89
C MET A 183 -5.63 -6.20 32.41
N SER A 184 -4.93 -5.47 33.24
CA SER A 184 -5.32 -4.10 33.56
C SER A 184 -4.99 -3.15 32.38
N PRO A 185 -5.64 -1.98 32.30
CA PRO A 185 -5.23 -0.94 31.32
C PRO A 185 -3.73 -0.60 31.41
N GLU A 186 -3.16 -0.60 32.61
CA GLU A 186 -1.74 -0.32 32.84
C GLU A 186 -0.86 -1.44 32.27
N ASP A 187 -1.24 -2.72 32.44
CA ASP A 187 -0.50 -3.85 31.86
C ASP A 187 -0.46 -3.74 30.33
N ILE A 188 -1.57 -3.38 29.69
CA ILE A 188 -1.61 -3.19 28.24
C ILE A 188 -0.70 -2.02 27.82
N LEU A 189 -0.73 -0.89 28.54
CA LEU A 189 0.14 0.26 28.26
C LEU A 189 1.63 -0.09 28.43
N ASN A 190 1.96 -0.89 29.44
CA ASN A 190 3.32 -1.36 29.67
C ASN A 190 3.78 -2.29 28.55
N GLU A 191 2.93 -3.27 28.16
CA GLU A 191 3.22 -4.18 27.06
C GLU A 191 3.47 -3.43 25.74
N MET A 192 2.61 -2.43 25.42
CA MET A 192 2.81 -1.59 24.24
C MET A 192 4.05 -0.69 24.33
N THR A 193 4.43 -0.26 25.52
CA THR A 193 5.65 0.53 25.74
C THR A 193 6.89 -0.34 25.60
N GLU A 194 6.89 -1.51 26.22
CA GLU A 194 7.99 -2.47 26.15
C GLU A 194 8.20 -3.03 24.75
N SER A 195 7.12 -3.22 23.98
CA SER A 195 7.22 -3.66 22.58
C SER A 195 8.00 -2.70 21.69
N ASN A 196 8.11 -1.44 22.10
CA ASN A 196 8.69 -0.35 21.32
C ASN A 196 8.09 -0.23 19.89
N LEU A 197 6.83 -0.62 19.72
CA LEU A 197 6.13 -0.45 18.44
C LEU A 197 6.08 1.03 18.06
N ARG A 198 6.67 1.37 16.93
CA ARG A 198 6.62 2.72 16.36
C ARG A 198 5.54 2.79 15.28
N GLY A 199 4.87 3.93 15.16
CA GLY A 199 3.77 4.15 14.21
C GLY A 199 4.17 3.85 12.76
N ARG A 200 3.39 3.01 12.08
CA ARG A 200 3.64 2.51 10.70
C ARG A 200 3.14 3.45 9.60
N GLY A 201 2.41 4.50 9.96
CA GLY A 201 1.94 5.52 9.00
C GLY A 201 2.96 6.61 8.63
N GLY A 202 4.25 6.39 8.86
CA GLY A 202 5.34 7.25 8.39
C GLY A 202 6.10 8.02 9.47
N GLY A 203 5.42 8.54 10.48
CA GLY A 203 6.05 9.38 11.52
C GLY A 203 6.88 8.62 12.56
N GLY A 204 6.73 7.31 12.68
CA GLY A 204 7.53 6.48 13.60
C GLY A 204 7.41 6.85 15.09
N PHE A 205 6.31 7.50 15.51
CA PHE A 205 6.14 7.89 16.91
C PHE A 205 5.82 6.66 17.78
N PRO A 206 6.47 6.49 18.97
CA PRO A 206 6.24 5.35 19.83
C PRO A 206 4.79 5.22 20.30
N LEU A 207 4.17 4.04 20.07
CA LEU A 207 2.76 3.78 20.36
C LEU A 207 2.46 3.93 21.86
N GLY A 208 3.21 3.24 22.71
CA GLY A 208 3.01 3.25 24.16
C GLY A 208 3.00 4.65 24.76
N ARG A 209 3.92 5.54 24.32
CA ARG A 209 3.94 6.94 24.76
C ARG A 209 2.66 7.70 24.37
N LYS A 210 2.14 7.45 23.17
CA LYS A 210 0.91 8.09 22.68
C LYS A 210 -0.30 7.63 23.52
N TRP A 211 -0.46 6.34 23.72
CA TRP A 211 -1.57 5.78 24.48
C TRP A 211 -1.52 6.21 25.94
N THR A 212 -0.34 6.14 26.59
CA THR A 212 -0.14 6.63 27.96
C THR A 212 -0.50 8.11 28.09
N SER A 213 -0.19 8.94 27.08
CA SER A 213 -0.55 10.36 27.10
C SER A 213 -2.06 10.59 27.10
N VAL A 214 -2.83 9.77 26.35
CA VAL A 214 -4.30 9.83 26.35
C VAL A 214 -4.89 9.21 27.62
N ALA A 215 -4.37 8.08 28.07
CA ALA A 215 -4.82 7.43 29.31
C ALA A 215 -4.76 8.38 30.52
N LYS A 216 -3.71 9.18 30.62
CA LYS A 216 -3.49 10.16 31.71
C LYS A 216 -4.42 11.38 31.67
N GLN A 217 -5.14 11.62 30.56
CA GLN A 217 -6.10 12.73 30.50
C GLN A 217 -7.32 12.43 31.39
N LYS A 218 -7.78 13.45 32.11
CA LYS A 218 -8.88 13.32 33.08
C LYS A 218 -10.29 13.38 32.44
N SER A 219 -10.37 13.60 31.10
CA SER A 219 -11.68 13.62 30.44
C SER A 219 -12.39 12.26 30.55
N PRO A 220 -13.71 12.25 30.83
CA PRO A 220 -14.53 11.04 30.82
C PRO A 220 -14.75 10.49 29.41
N THR A 221 -14.59 11.34 28.39
CA THR A 221 -14.75 10.97 26.99
C THR A 221 -13.39 10.96 26.31
N LYS A 222 -13.08 9.86 25.63
CA LYS A 222 -11.85 9.68 24.83
C LYS A 222 -12.18 8.93 23.56
N TYR A 223 -11.40 9.15 22.52
CA TYR A 223 -11.64 8.51 21.21
C TYR A 223 -10.42 7.76 20.70
N ILE A 224 -10.71 6.66 19.98
CA ILE A 224 -9.72 5.94 19.16
C ILE A 224 -10.03 6.26 17.70
N VAL A 225 -9.04 6.76 16.97
CA VAL A 225 -9.16 7.02 15.54
C VAL A 225 -8.15 6.19 14.77
N CYS A 226 -8.67 5.32 13.92
CA CYS A 226 -7.88 4.60 12.92
C CYS A 226 -7.71 5.49 11.69
N ASN A 227 -6.49 5.85 11.38
CA ASN A 227 -6.13 6.62 10.19
C ASN A 227 -5.85 5.66 9.02
N GLY A 228 -6.85 5.48 8.17
CA GLY A 228 -6.78 4.76 6.90
C GLY A 228 -6.77 5.70 5.68
N ASP A 229 -6.37 6.97 5.87
CA ASP A 229 -6.17 7.93 4.77
C ASP A 229 -4.82 7.71 4.08
N GLU A 230 -4.70 6.61 3.35
CA GLU A 230 -3.51 6.20 2.60
C GLU A 230 -3.51 6.87 1.23
N GLY A 231 -2.87 8.02 1.11
CA GLY A 231 -2.89 8.85 -0.08
C GLY A 231 -1.58 8.90 -0.87
N ASP A 232 -0.50 8.29 -0.38
CA ASP A 232 0.80 8.28 -1.05
C ASP A 232 0.72 7.58 -2.42
N PRO A 233 1.22 8.20 -3.51
CA PRO A 233 1.30 7.53 -4.81
C PRO A 233 2.09 6.22 -4.72
N GLY A 234 1.44 5.11 -5.12
CA GLY A 234 2.02 3.76 -5.09
C GLY A 234 1.84 3.00 -3.77
N ALA A 235 1.27 3.60 -2.72
CA ALA A 235 0.99 2.94 -1.44
C ALA A 235 -0.39 2.27 -1.44
N PHE A 236 -0.47 1.03 -0.91
CA PHE A 236 -1.73 0.27 -0.74
C PHE A 236 -1.65 -0.77 0.38
N MET A 237 -0.79 -0.57 1.37
CA MET A 237 -0.60 -1.47 2.50
C MET A 237 -1.82 -1.47 3.41
N ASP A 238 -2.25 -0.29 3.87
CA ASP A 238 -3.39 -0.11 4.76
C ASP A 238 -4.68 -0.57 4.11
N ARG A 239 -4.88 -0.26 2.83
CA ARG A 239 -5.99 -0.78 2.03
C ARG A 239 -6.04 -2.30 2.06
N SER A 240 -4.91 -2.96 1.83
CA SER A 240 -4.84 -4.42 1.78
C SER A 240 -5.14 -5.07 3.13
N ILE A 241 -4.75 -4.45 4.24
CA ILE A 241 -5.10 -4.91 5.60
C ILE A 241 -6.60 -4.75 5.83
N MET A 242 -7.19 -3.59 5.53
CA MET A 242 -8.63 -3.35 5.67
C MET A 242 -9.49 -4.26 4.78
N GLU A 243 -8.99 -4.63 3.59
CA GLU A 243 -9.66 -5.55 2.68
C GLU A 243 -9.48 -7.02 3.07
N GLY A 244 -8.34 -7.39 3.67
CA GLY A 244 -7.92 -8.77 3.86
C GLY A 244 -8.09 -9.33 5.27
N ASP A 245 -8.00 -8.48 6.28
CA ASP A 245 -8.16 -8.88 7.69
C ASP A 245 -8.79 -7.74 8.53
N PRO A 246 -10.03 -7.34 8.20
CA PRO A 246 -10.68 -6.22 8.89
C PRO A 246 -10.90 -6.49 10.38
N HIS A 247 -11.16 -7.74 10.79
CA HIS A 247 -11.39 -8.09 12.19
C HIS A 247 -10.16 -7.89 13.07
N ARG A 248 -8.94 -8.14 12.56
CA ARG A 248 -7.68 -7.85 13.27
C ARG A 248 -7.55 -6.34 13.57
N LEU A 249 -7.97 -5.50 12.62
CA LEU A 249 -7.98 -4.05 12.83
C LEU A 249 -8.97 -3.65 13.93
N LEU A 250 -10.21 -4.19 13.89
CA LEU A 250 -11.20 -3.95 14.93
C LEU A 250 -10.70 -4.40 16.31
N GLU A 251 -10.12 -5.59 16.40
CA GLU A 251 -9.51 -6.14 17.62
C GLU A 251 -8.44 -5.19 18.19
N GLY A 252 -7.54 -4.67 17.34
CA GLY A 252 -6.53 -3.69 17.76
C GLY A 252 -7.13 -2.36 18.27
N MET A 253 -8.23 -1.89 17.67
CA MET A 253 -8.94 -0.69 18.14
C MET A 253 -9.63 -0.91 19.49
N MET A 254 -10.24 -2.08 19.69
CA MET A 254 -10.89 -2.45 20.95
C MET A 254 -9.87 -2.53 22.10
N ILE A 255 -8.71 -3.12 21.87
CA ILE A 255 -7.60 -3.17 22.84
C ILE A 255 -7.10 -1.76 23.18
N ALA A 256 -6.98 -0.88 22.18
CA ALA A 256 -6.63 0.52 22.41
C ALA A 256 -7.69 1.25 23.25
N GLY A 257 -8.97 0.91 23.07
CA GLY A 257 -10.07 1.41 23.87
C GLY A 257 -9.93 1.02 25.35
N ILE A 258 -9.65 -0.25 25.65
CA ILE A 258 -9.41 -0.74 27.01
C ILE A 258 -8.24 0.03 27.65
N ALA A 259 -7.10 0.08 26.95
CA ALA A 259 -5.87 0.69 27.46
C ALA A 259 -6.01 2.18 27.81
N THR A 260 -6.87 2.91 27.10
CA THR A 260 -6.98 4.37 27.22
C THR A 260 -8.25 4.82 27.92
N GLY A 261 -9.24 3.92 28.09
CA GLY A 261 -10.57 4.22 28.62
C GLY A 261 -11.51 4.82 27.58
N ALA A 262 -11.22 4.69 26.28
CA ALA A 262 -12.12 5.14 25.22
C ALA A 262 -13.25 4.12 25.00
N LYS A 263 -14.45 4.64 24.70
CA LYS A 263 -15.66 3.82 24.43
C LYS A 263 -16.12 3.92 22.97
N GLU A 264 -15.51 4.80 22.19
CA GLU A 264 -15.84 4.99 20.78
C GLU A 264 -14.59 5.05 19.91
N GLY A 265 -14.68 4.42 18.74
CA GLY A 265 -13.68 4.42 17.71
C GLY A 265 -14.20 4.93 16.36
N TYR A 266 -13.34 5.56 15.59
CA TYR A 266 -13.64 6.01 14.23
C TYR A 266 -12.59 5.46 13.28
N ILE A 267 -13.02 4.84 12.18
CA ILE A 267 -12.14 4.46 11.07
C ILE A 267 -12.32 5.51 9.98
N TYR A 268 -11.29 6.30 9.74
CA TYR A 268 -11.24 7.24 8.63
C TYR A 268 -10.62 6.54 7.44
N VAL A 269 -11.41 6.32 6.40
CA VAL A 269 -11.02 5.59 5.18
C VAL A 269 -11.36 6.41 3.95
N ARG A 270 -10.52 6.34 2.92
CA ARG A 270 -10.72 7.07 1.67
C ARG A 270 -11.98 6.58 0.92
N ALA A 271 -12.72 7.50 0.31
CA ALA A 271 -13.86 7.16 -0.55
C ALA A 271 -13.43 6.35 -1.79
N GLU A 272 -12.17 6.48 -2.22
CA GLU A 272 -11.56 5.73 -3.33
C GLU A 272 -11.27 4.26 -2.99
N TYR A 273 -11.50 3.83 -1.74
CA TYR A 273 -11.35 2.46 -1.31
C TYR A 273 -12.72 1.78 -1.03
N PRO A 274 -13.61 1.66 -2.04
CA PRO A 274 -14.97 1.17 -1.84
C PRO A 274 -15.01 -0.27 -1.31
N LEU A 275 -14.06 -1.12 -1.71
CA LEU A 275 -13.95 -2.49 -1.22
C LEU A 275 -13.58 -2.52 0.27
N ALA A 276 -12.59 -1.74 0.70
CA ALA A 276 -12.22 -1.62 2.10
C ALA A 276 -13.39 -1.13 2.96
N VAL A 277 -14.12 -0.11 2.49
CA VAL A 277 -15.34 0.39 3.15
C VAL A 277 -16.38 -0.71 3.30
N SER A 278 -16.62 -1.50 2.24
CA SER A 278 -17.57 -2.63 2.26
C SER A 278 -17.15 -3.71 3.27
N ARG A 279 -15.86 -4.10 3.28
CA ARG A 279 -15.31 -5.09 4.21
C ARG A 279 -15.42 -4.63 5.67
N LEU A 280 -15.03 -3.39 5.94
CA LEU A 280 -15.11 -2.81 7.29
C LEU A 280 -16.55 -2.72 7.80
N LYS A 281 -17.51 -2.30 6.96
CA LYS A 281 -18.94 -2.29 7.33
C LYS A 281 -19.45 -3.70 7.66
N GLY A 282 -19.09 -4.69 6.84
CA GLY A 282 -19.43 -6.08 7.09
C GLY A 282 -18.83 -6.60 8.40
N ALA A 283 -17.55 -6.32 8.65
CA ALA A 283 -16.86 -6.76 9.85
C ALA A 283 -17.43 -6.11 11.13
N ILE A 284 -17.75 -4.80 11.09
CA ILE A 284 -18.39 -4.11 12.22
C ILE A 284 -19.77 -4.72 12.51
N ALA A 285 -20.61 -4.87 11.48
CA ALA A 285 -21.94 -5.45 11.64
C ALA A 285 -21.89 -6.89 12.20
N GLN A 286 -20.95 -7.72 11.74
CA GLN A 286 -20.73 -9.06 12.27
C GLN A 286 -20.26 -9.02 13.72
N ALA A 287 -19.31 -8.15 14.07
CA ALA A 287 -18.81 -8.02 15.43
C ALA A 287 -19.92 -7.54 16.39
N GLU A 288 -20.83 -6.66 15.96
CA GLU A 288 -22.01 -6.23 16.70
C GLU A 288 -23.02 -7.40 16.86
N GLN A 289 -23.30 -8.12 15.80
CA GLN A 289 -24.19 -9.29 15.81
C GLN A 289 -23.69 -10.39 16.76
N PHE A 290 -22.38 -10.59 16.83
CA PHE A 290 -21.74 -11.56 17.72
C PHE A 290 -21.54 -11.03 19.15
N GLY A 291 -21.86 -9.76 19.44
CA GLY A 291 -21.69 -9.15 20.77
C GLY A 291 -20.24 -8.83 21.14
N LEU A 292 -19.37 -8.75 20.16
CA LEU A 292 -17.97 -8.32 20.33
C LEU A 292 -17.79 -6.80 20.16
N LEU A 293 -18.82 -6.09 19.66
CA LEU A 293 -18.95 -4.65 19.69
C LEU A 293 -20.33 -4.28 20.27
N GLY A 294 -20.45 -3.11 20.90
CA GLY A 294 -21.66 -2.63 21.55
C GLY A 294 -21.49 -2.51 23.05
N ASP A 295 -22.52 -2.90 23.81
CA ASP A 295 -22.55 -2.75 25.26
C ASP A 295 -22.25 -4.08 25.97
N ASN A 296 -21.63 -3.97 27.15
CA ASN A 296 -21.40 -5.11 28.07
C ASN A 296 -20.71 -6.31 27.41
N ILE A 297 -19.65 -6.07 26.65
CA ILE A 297 -18.95 -7.06 25.85
C ILE A 297 -18.43 -8.20 26.74
N LEU A 298 -18.72 -9.45 26.35
CA LEU A 298 -18.39 -10.69 27.09
C LEU A 298 -18.85 -10.67 28.56
N GLY A 299 -19.93 -9.98 28.84
CA GLY A 299 -20.51 -9.89 30.21
C GLY A 299 -19.76 -8.96 31.15
N THR A 300 -18.89 -8.12 30.65
CA THR A 300 -18.18 -7.09 31.42
C THR A 300 -18.87 -5.73 31.33
N ASP A 301 -18.40 -4.74 32.10
CA ASP A 301 -18.86 -3.35 31.99
C ASP A 301 -18.23 -2.61 30.80
N TYR A 302 -17.40 -3.28 30.01
CA TYR A 302 -16.74 -2.68 28.85
C TYR A 302 -17.71 -2.59 27.68
N SER A 303 -17.77 -1.39 27.11
CA SER A 303 -18.58 -1.10 25.92
C SER A 303 -17.71 -0.36 24.92
N PHE A 304 -17.80 -0.76 23.65
CA PHE A 304 -17.04 -0.09 22.57
C PHE A 304 -17.81 -0.11 21.26
N ARG A 305 -17.86 1.03 20.58
CA ARG A 305 -18.50 1.19 19.27
C ARG A 305 -17.52 1.71 18.25
N ILE A 306 -17.67 1.27 17.00
CA ILE A 306 -16.81 1.70 15.89
C ILE A 306 -17.67 2.31 14.78
N HIS A 307 -17.28 3.51 14.34
CA HIS A 307 -17.91 4.25 13.27
C HIS A 307 -16.98 4.36 12.05
N ILE A 308 -17.54 4.35 10.84
CA ILE A 308 -16.78 4.59 9.61
C ILE A 308 -17.05 6.01 9.13
N ASN A 309 -15.97 6.77 8.93
CA ASN A 309 -16.00 8.07 8.28
C ASN A 309 -15.25 7.98 6.93
N ARG A 310 -15.92 8.35 5.83
CA ARG A 310 -15.32 8.33 4.49
C ARG A 310 -14.74 9.70 4.16
N GLY A 311 -13.43 9.76 4.00
CA GLY A 311 -12.73 10.94 3.52
C GLY A 311 -12.93 11.15 2.01
N ALA A 312 -12.97 12.40 1.57
CA ALA A 312 -13.12 12.78 0.16
C ALA A 312 -11.78 12.69 -0.64
N GLY A 313 -10.79 11.95 -0.16
CA GLY A 313 -9.54 11.67 -0.87
C GLY A 313 -8.45 12.73 -0.71
N ALA A 314 -8.60 13.71 0.16
CA ALA A 314 -7.58 14.73 0.39
C ALA A 314 -6.41 14.19 1.24
N PHE A 315 -5.22 14.09 0.67
CA PHE A 315 -4.00 13.62 1.34
C PHE A 315 -3.68 14.37 2.65
N VAL A 316 -3.99 15.67 2.70
CA VAL A 316 -3.80 16.47 3.92
C VAL A 316 -4.60 15.94 5.11
N CYS A 317 -5.69 15.21 4.89
CA CYS A 317 -6.50 14.60 5.94
C CYS A 317 -5.78 13.43 6.65
N GLY A 318 -4.67 12.93 6.13
CA GLY A 318 -3.75 12.05 6.86
C GLY A 318 -3.05 12.71 8.04
N GLU A 319 -2.98 14.05 8.08
CA GLU A 319 -2.51 14.80 9.26
C GLU A 319 -3.58 14.79 10.37
N GLY A 320 -3.18 14.39 11.58
CA GLY A 320 -4.14 14.09 12.65
C GLY A 320 -5.14 15.19 12.99
N SER A 321 -4.77 16.46 12.98
CA SER A 321 -5.70 17.55 13.27
C SER A 321 -6.60 17.90 12.09
N ALA A 322 -6.16 17.68 10.86
CA ALA A 322 -6.99 17.78 9.66
C ALA A 322 -7.99 16.63 9.59
N LEU A 323 -7.56 15.42 9.95
CA LEU A 323 -8.40 14.23 10.02
C LEU A 323 -9.55 14.41 11.02
N THR A 324 -9.25 14.85 12.26
CA THR A 324 -10.30 15.11 13.27
C THR A 324 -11.28 16.18 12.80
N ALA A 325 -10.78 17.26 12.21
CA ALA A 325 -11.65 18.32 11.64
C ALA A 325 -12.57 17.75 10.53
N SER A 326 -12.06 16.86 9.69
CA SER A 326 -12.86 16.21 8.63
C SER A 326 -13.95 15.29 9.21
N ILE A 327 -13.64 14.49 10.24
CA ILE A 327 -14.66 13.67 10.94
C ILE A 327 -15.76 14.56 11.53
N GLU A 328 -15.40 15.72 12.07
CA GLU A 328 -16.34 16.71 12.63
C GLU A 328 -17.16 17.45 11.56
N GLY A 329 -17.02 17.12 10.27
CA GLY A 329 -17.70 17.80 9.17
C GLY A 329 -17.14 19.17 8.83
N LYS A 330 -15.97 19.52 9.36
CA LYS A 330 -15.26 20.76 9.08
C LYS A 330 -14.28 20.57 7.93
N ARG A 331 -13.77 21.70 7.39
CA ARG A 331 -12.71 21.65 6.40
C ARG A 331 -11.46 20.98 6.97
N GLY A 332 -10.92 19.97 6.28
CA GLY A 332 -9.73 19.20 6.67
C GLY A 332 -8.47 20.05 6.62
N MET A 333 -8.30 20.96 7.55
CA MET A 333 -7.13 21.83 7.66
C MET A 333 -6.38 21.58 8.95
N PRO A 334 -5.04 21.44 8.91
CA PRO A 334 -4.20 21.33 10.10
C PRO A 334 -4.33 22.55 11.02
N ARG A 335 -4.25 22.31 12.32
CA ARG A 335 -4.17 23.36 13.34
C ARG A 335 -2.77 23.47 13.93
N VAL A 336 -2.50 24.63 14.56
CA VAL A 336 -1.27 24.86 15.31
C VAL A 336 -1.23 23.92 16.53
N LYS A 337 -0.07 23.43 16.86
CA LYS A 337 0.20 22.61 18.05
C LYS A 337 1.19 23.34 18.96
N PRO A 338 1.03 23.35 20.28
CA PRO A 338 -0.02 22.78 21.10
C PRO A 338 -1.39 23.52 20.98
N PRO A 339 -2.53 22.89 21.40
CA PRO A 339 -2.64 21.56 21.99
C PRO A 339 -2.48 20.43 20.98
N ARG A 340 -2.01 19.27 21.46
CA ARG A 340 -1.87 18.05 20.65
C ARG A 340 -3.20 17.30 20.62
N THR A 341 -3.38 16.40 19.65
CA THR A 341 -4.59 15.56 19.54
C THR A 341 -4.81 14.63 20.74
N VAL A 342 -3.72 14.24 21.40
CA VAL A 342 -3.78 13.45 22.65
C VAL A 342 -4.37 14.22 23.83
N GLU A 343 -4.41 15.55 23.74
CA GLU A 343 -5.01 16.48 24.72
C GLU A 343 -6.39 16.96 24.24
N HIS A 344 -6.44 17.47 23.02
CA HIS A 344 -7.62 18.03 22.37
C HIS A 344 -7.67 17.53 20.92
N GLY A 345 -8.32 16.41 20.69
CA GLY A 345 -8.47 15.75 19.39
C GLY A 345 -9.88 15.90 18.81
N LEU A 346 -10.51 14.76 18.53
CA LEU A 346 -11.86 14.67 17.98
C LEU A 346 -12.88 15.25 18.98
N PHE A 347 -13.76 16.13 18.51
CA PHE A 347 -14.74 16.87 19.34
C PHE A 347 -14.11 17.57 20.53
N ASN A 348 -12.85 18.00 20.37
CA ASN A 348 -12.06 18.65 21.42
C ASN A 348 -11.70 17.74 22.62
N GLU A 349 -11.85 16.43 22.51
CA GLU A 349 -11.58 15.43 23.53
C GLU A 349 -10.25 14.69 23.27
N PRO A 350 -9.60 14.13 24.31
CA PRO A 350 -8.38 13.36 24.15
C PRO A 350 -8.55 12.21 23.14
N THR A 351 -7.67 12.16 22.14
CA THR A 351 -7.83 11.23 21.03
C THR A 351 -6.51 10.51 20.70
N VAL A 352 -6.58 9.20 20.64
CA VAL A 352 -5.54 8.37 20.01
C VAL A 352 -5.78 8.36 18.51
N ILE A 353 -4.78 8.73 17.71
CA ILE A 353 -4.81 8.56 16.26
C ILE A 353 -3.67 7.60 15.88
N ASN A 354 -4.02 6.44 15.33
CA ASN A 354 -3.06 5.45 14.85
C ASN A 354 -3.39 5.01 13.42
N ASN A 355 -2.36 4.70 12.66
CA ASN A 355 -2.47 4.13 11.34
C ASN A 355 -2.99 2.68 11.40
N VAL A 356 -3.55 2.17 10.29
CA VAL A 356 -4.13 0.81 10.15
C VAL A 356 -3.11 -0.27 10.50
N GLU A 357 -1.95 -0.29 9.85
CA GLU A 357 -0.90 -1.29 10.10
C GLU A 357 -0.41 -1.26 11.55
N THR A 358 -0.36 -0.08 12.16
CA THR A 358 0.00 0.06 13.57
C THR A 358 -0.99 -0.65 14.49
N LEU A 359 -2.30 -0.44 14.28
CA LEU A 359 -3.35 -1.09 15.07
C LEU A 359 -3.41 -2.60 14.83
N ALA A 360 -3.18 -3.04 13.59
CA ALA A 360 -3.15 -4.47 13.25
C ALA A 360 -1.97 -5.25 13.90
N ASN A 361 -0.91 -4.57 14.34
CA ASN A 361 0.17 -5.18 15.13
C ASN A 361 -0.22 -5.41 16.61
N VAL A 362 -1.18 -4.67 17.14
CA VAL A 362 -1.53 -4.71 18.57
C VAL A 362 -1.98 -6.10 19.04
N PRO A 363 -2.93 -6.79 18.36
CA PRO A 363 -3.34 -8.13 18.76
C PRO A 363 -2.19 -9.13 18.80
N VAL A 364 -1.28 -9.02 17.83
CA VAL A 364 -0.11 -9.92 17.74
C VAL A 364 0.83 -9.73 18.94
N ILE A 365 1.06 -8.47 19.33
CA ILE A 365 1.92 -8.16 20.50
C ILE A 365 1.26 -8.65 21.79
N ILE A 366 -0.05 -8.44 21.97
CA ILE A 366 -0.75 -8.91 23.18
C ILE A 366 -0.69 -10.44 23.28
N ASN A 367 -0.82 -11.16 22.15
CA ASN A 367 -0.76 -12.63 22.15
C ASN A 367 0.63 -13.16 22.46
N ASN A 368 1.65 -12.64 21.79
CA ASN A 368 3.01 -13.21 21.79
C ASN A 368 3.97 -12.52 22.79
N GLY A 369 3.64 -11.33 23.25
CA GLY A 369 4.43 -10.53 24.18
C GLY A 369 5.39 -9.55 23.52
N ALA A 370 5.68 -8.47 24.24
CA ALA A 370 6.59 -7.40 23.83
C ALA A 370 8.00 -7.89 23.50
N LYS A 371 8.53 -8.83 24.27
CA LYS A 371 9.86 -9.41 24.06
C LYS A 371 9.96 -10.14 22.73
N TRP A 372 8.92 -10.92 22.38
CA TRP A 372 8.85 -11.59 21.09
C TRP A 372 8.85 -10.57 19.95
N PHE A 373 8.02 -9.53 20.02
CA PHE A 373 7.98 -8.50 18.99
C PHE A 373 9.31 -7.77 18.82
N ARG A 374 10.01 -7.49 19.93
CA ARG A 374 11.35 -6.88 19.93
C ARG A 374 12.46 -7.78 19.39
N SER A 375 12.25 -9.08 19.36
CA SER A 375 13.23 -10.00 18.76
C SER A 375 13.26 -9.93 17.22
N ILE A 376 12.32 -9.22 16.60
CA ILE A 376 12.21 -9.04 15.17
C ILE A 376 12.69 -7.64 14.80
N GLY A 377 13.63 -7.55 13.87
CA GLY A 377 14.19 -6.27 13.41
C GLY A 377 15.16 -5.61 14.39
N PRO A 378 15.56 -4.35 14.14
CA PRO A 378 16.50 -3.61 14.98
C PRO A 378 15.88 -3.18 16.32
N GLU A 379 16.68 -3.06 17.36
CA GLU A 379 16.25 -2.69 18.71
C GLU A 379 15.41 -1.40 18.76
N ASN A 380 15.81 -0.37 18.02
CA ASN A 380 15.12 0.92 17.99
C ASN A 380 13.94 1.00 16.97
N SER A 381 13.76 -0.04 16.16
CA SER A 381 12.71 -0.13 15.16
C SER A 381 12.23 -1.59 15.04
N PRO A 382 11.69 -2.19 16.12
CA PRO A 382 11.31 -3.60 16.11
C PRO A 382 10.08 -3.92 15.28
N GLY A 383 9.90 -5.21 15.02
CA GLY A 383 8.78 -5.78 14.28
C GLY A 383 9.01 -5.78 12.77
N THR A 384 7.93 -5.90 12.04
CA THR A 384 7.91 -5.91 10.58
C THR A 384 7.35 -4.62 10.01
N LYS A 385 7.47 -4.47 8.70
CA LYS A 385 6.84 -3.39 7.92
C LYS A 385 6.34 -3.93 6.59
N ALA A 386 5.10 -3.58 6.28
CA ALA A 386 4.54 -3.82 4.96
C ALA A 386 5.01 -2.74 3.97
N PHE A 387 5.47 -3.16 2.79
CA PHE A 387 5.89 -2.27 1.70
C PHE A 387 5.12 -2.59 0.42
N ALA A 388 4.69 -1.54 -0.28
CA ALA A 388 4.17 -1.63 -1.64
C ALA A 388 5.32 -1.40 -2.63
N LEU A 389 5.64 -2.43 -3.42
CA LEU A 389 6.65 -2.37 -4.48
C LEU A 389 5.98 -1.99 -5.80
N THR A 390 6.38 -0.86 -6.37
CA THR A 390 5.83 -0.34 -7.63
C THR A 390 6.91 0.24 -8.53
N GLY A 391 6.55 0.70 -9.72
CA GLY A 391 7.48 1.27 -10.68
C GLY A 391 8.11 0.21 -11.60
N ASN A 392 9.39 0.41 -11.96
CA ASN A 392 10.10 -0.42 -12.95
C ASN A 392 10.74 -1.67 -12.32
N ILE A 393 10.00 -2.37 -11.47
CA ILE A 393 10.41 -3.59 -10.78
C ILE A 393 9.73 -4.82 -11.40
N SER A 394 10.40 -5.98 -11.39
CA SER A 394 9.87 -7.20 -12.01
C SER A 394 8.64 -7.74 -11.30
N ASN A 395 8.64 -7.75 -9.97
CA ASN A 395 7.53 -8.24 -9.15
C ASN A 395 6.86 -7.08 -8.42
N THR A 396 5.88 -6.45 -9.06
CA THR A 396 5.02 -5.46 -8.40
C THR A 396 4.11 -6.16 -7.40
N GLY A 397 4.05 -5.64 -6.16
CA GLY A 397 3.19 -6.25 -5.14
C GLY A 397 3.35 -5.68 -3.74
N LEU A 398 2.73 -6.37 -2.79
CA LEU A 398 2.76 -6.07 -1.37
C LEU A 398 3.61 -7.11 -0.64
N ILE A 399 4.60 -6.65 0.08
CA ILE A 399 5.49 -7.50 0.87
C ILE A 399 5.48 -7.08 2.33
N GLU A 400 5.81 -8.01 3.23
CA GLU A 400 6.09 -7.70 4.62
C GLU A 400 7.43 -8.32 5.03
N VAL A 401 8.32 -7.49 5.54
CA VAL A 401 9.67 -7.88 5.93
C VAL A 401 10.02 -7.33 7.31
N PRO A 402 10.95 -7.96 8.03
CA PRO A 402 11.50 -7.38 9.27
C PRO A 402 12.01 -5.96 9.00
N MET A 403 11.74 -5.04 9.92
CA MET A 403 12.41 -3.75 9.93
C MET A 403 13.92 -3.95 9.88
N GLY A 404 14.65 -3.06 9.19
CA GLY A 404 16.09 -3.21 9.01
C GLY A 404 16.51 -4.13 7.86
N THR A 405 15.56 -4.75 7.13
CA THR A 405 15.86 -5.43 5.86
C THR A 405 16.49 -4.44 4.89
N SER A 406 17.59 -4.82 4.20
CA SER A 406 18.28 -3.91 3.28
C SER A 406 17.43 -3.61 2.04
N LEU A 407 17.57 -2.39 1.52
CA LEU A 407 16.90 -1.97 0.28
C LEU A 407 17.27 -2.89 -0.89
N ARG A 408 18.52 -3.33 -0.97
CA ARG A 408 19.02 -4.30 -1.98
C ARG A 408 18.20 -5.58 -1.97
N LYS A 409 18.02 -6.19 -0.78
CA LYS A 409 17.25 -7.43 -0.63
C LYS A 409 15.79 -7.24 -1.06
N VAL A 410 15.20 -6.11 -0.73
CA VAL A 410 13.81 -5.80 -1.10
C VAL A 410 13.67 -5.65 -2.63
N ILE A 411 14.57 -4.94 -3.29
CA ILE A 411 14.47 -4.68 -4.74
C ILE A 411 14.86 -5.91 -5.56
N PHE A 412 16.02 -6.52 -5.27
CA PHE A 412 16.60 -7.54 -6.17
C PHE A 412 16.18 -8.96 -5.81
N ASP A 413 16.17 -9.31 -4.51
CA ASP A 413 15.89 -10.68 -4.12
C ASP A 413 14.37 -10.93 -4.09
N ILE A 414 13.61 -10.08 -3.39
CA ILE A 414 12.15 -10.20 -3.26
C ILE A 414 11.46 -9.66 -4.51
N GLY A 415 11.76 -8.41 -4.89
CA GLY A 415 11.17 -7.73 -6.04
C GLY A 415 11.62 -8.28 -7.39
N GLY A 416 12.65 -9.14 -7.42
CA GLY A 416 13.13 -9.81 -8.62
C GLY A 416 13.97 -8.91 -9.54
N GLY A 417 14.43 -7.76 -9.05
CA GLY A 417 15.23 -6.80 -9.82
C GLY A 417 14.41 -5.94 -10.77
N MET A 418 15.11 -5.30 -11.70
CA MET A 418 14.50 -4.38 -12.66
C MET A 418 13.66 -5.12 -13.70
N ARG A 419 12.63 -4.48 -14.21
CA ARG A 419 11.79 -5.01 -15.29
C ARG A 419 12.55 -4.95 -16.63
N GLY A 420 12.58 -6.09 -17.34
CA GLY A 420 13.23 -6.20 -18.65
C GLY A 420 14.73 -5.98 -18.59
N ASP A 421 15.26 -5.10 -19.47
CA ASP A 421 16.68 -4.75 -19.63
C ASP A 421 17.10 -3.49 -18.85
N GLY A 422 16.16 -2.89 -18.08
CA GLY A 422 16.43 -1.67 -17.31
C GLY A 422 17.49 -1.87 -16.24
N LYS A 423 18.27 -0.82 -15.97
CA LYS A 423 19.24 -0.78 -14.87
C LYS A 423 18.68 0.05 -13.73
N PHE A 424 18.95 -0.37 -12.49
CA PHE A 424 18.53 0.39 -11.32
C PHE A 424 19.14 1.80 -11.34
N LYS A 425 18.31 2.80 -11.20
CA LYS A 425 18.70 4.21 -11.10
C LYS A 425 18.43 4.76 -9.71
N ALA A 426 17.21 4.62 -9.24
CA ALA A 426 16.78 5.15 -7.96
C ALA A 426 15.51 4.49 -7.44
N VAL A 427 15.19 4.74 -6.18
CA VAL A 427 13.88 4.44 -5.59
C VAL A 427 13.40 5.63 -4.78
N GLN A 428 12.16 6.04 -5.02
CA GLN A 428 11.46 6.98 -4.13
C GLN A 428 10.84 6.20 -2.99
N ILE A 429 11.19 6.55 -1.75
CA ILE A 429 10.63 5.98 -0.52
C ILE A 429 9.93 7.05 0.29
N GLY A 430 8.81 6.71 0.93
CA GLY A 430 8.05 7.65 1.77
C GLY A 430 7.15 8.61 1.01
N GLY A 431 6.84 8.29 -0.25
CA GLY A 431 5.93 9.09 -1.07
C GLY A 431 6.40 10.53 -1.26
N PRO A 432 5.46 11.50 -1.30
CA PRO A 432 5.78 12.92 -1.50
C PRO A 432 6.50 13.57 -0.32
N SER A 433 6.51 12.92 0.83
CA SER A 433 7.21 13.38 2.04
C SER A 433 8.59 12.75 2.22
N GLY A 434 8.97 11.83 1.33
CA GLY A 434 10.19 11.06 1.41
C GLY A 434 11.29 11.58 0.48
N GLY A 435 12.29 10.71 0.25
CA GLY A 435 13.45 11.03 -0.56
C GLY A 435 13.79 9.97 -1.60
N CYS A 436 14.64 10.36 -2.53
CA CYS A 436 15.15 9.50 -3.58
C CYS A 436 16.47 8.86 -3.13
N LEU A 437 16.51 7.52 -3.05
CA LEU A 437 17.70 6.74 -2.74
C LEU A 437 18.29 6.18 -4.04
N VAL A 438 19.62 6.14 -4.10
CA VAL A 438 20.40 5.78 -5.30
C VAL A 438 21.29 4.56 -5.04
N THR A 439 22.02 4.09 -6.05
CA THR A 439 22.86 2.89 -5.96
C THR A 439 23.75 2.81 -4.70
N PRO A 440 24.45 3.88 -4.25
CA PRO A 440 25.20 3.84 -2.99
C PRO A 440 24.37 3.56 -1.75
N ASN A 441 23.04 3.75 -1.81
CA ASN A 441 22.13 3.50 -0.69
C ASN A 441 21.50 2.09 -0.70
N LEU A 442 21.84 1.22 -1.64
CA LEU A 442 21.19 -0.09 -1.77
C LEU A 442 21.35 -0.98 -0.52
N ASP A 443 22.43 -0.83 0.22
CA ASP A 443 22.68 -1.62 1.43
C ASP A 443 22.16 -0.96 2.72
N ILE A 444 21.43 0.18 2.58
CA ILE A 444 20.80 0.83 3.73
C ILE A 444 19.71 -0.06 4.33
N GLN A 445 19.64 -0.06 5.65
CA GLN A 445 18.57 -0.72 6.39
C GLN A 445 17.29 0.11 6.33
N LEU A 446 16.18 -0.54 5.98
CA LEU A 446 14.85 0.06 5.94
C LEU A 446 14.29 0.15 7.36
N ASP A 447 14.80 1.09 8.13
CA ASP A 447 14.32 1.46 9.44
C ASP A 447 14.25 2.99 9.61
N PHE A 448 13.58 3.46 10.68
CA PHE A 448 13.34 4.90 10.87
C PHE A 448 14.62 5.71 11.04
N ASP A 449 15.62 5.15 11.71
CA ASP A 449 16.81 5.90 12.09
C ASP A 449 17.86 5.89 10.98
N SER A 450 18.01 4.77 10.28
CA SER A 450 18.93 4.65 9.14
C SER A 450 18.52 5.52 7.98
N LEU A 451 17.23 5.53 7.62
CA LEU A 451 16.72 6.38 6.52
C LEU A 451 16.82 7.86 6.86
N LYS A 452 16.57 8.25 8.11
CA LYS A 452 16.71 9.64 8.55
C LYS A 452 18.15 10.18 8.38
N LYS A 453 19.17 9.33 8.57
CA LYS A 453 20.59 9.73 8.39
C LYS A 453 20.92 10.13 6.96
N VAL A 454 20.21 9.57 5.97
CA VAL A 454 20.41 9.90 4.56
C VAL A 454 19.40 10.92 4.03
N GLY A 455 18.58 11.51 4.91
CA GLY A 455 17.57 12.50 4.53
C GLY A 455 16.32 11.89 3.89
N ALA A 456 16.04 10.61 4.13
CA ALA A 456 14.84 9.92 3.67
C ALA A 456 13.93 9.53 4.86
N MET A 457 12.72 9.10 4.56
CA MET A 457 11.77 8.57 5.55
C MET A 457 11.14 7.31 5.02
N ILE A 458 10.77 6.40 5.93
CA ILE A 458 9.99 5.19 5.57
C ILE A 458 8.62 5.56 4.95
N GLY A 459 8.01 6.64 5.43
CA GLY A 459 6.65 6.99 5.07
C GLY A 459 5.66 5.90 5.45
N SER A 460 4.59 5.77 4.68
CA SER A 460 3.63 4.68 4.83
C SER A 460 4.18 3.32 4.36
N GLY A 461 5.23 3.29 3.53
CA GLY A 461 5.86 2.07 3.01
C GLY A 461 5.77 1.93 1.47
N GLY A 462 5.40 3.00 0.76
CA GLY A 462 5.46 3.02 -0.70
C GLY A 462 6.90 3.07 -1.20
N LEU A 463 7.26 2.16 -2.11
CA LEU A 463 8.55 2.09 -2.82
C LEU A 463 8.28 2.16 -4.32
N VAL A 464 8.70 3.27 -4.94
CA VAL A 464 8.59 3.45 -6.40
C VAL A 464 9.98 3.32 -7.02
N VAL A 465 10.24 2.19 -7.65
CA VAL A 465 11.53 1.84 -8.25
C VAL A 465 11.63 2.43 -9.64
N MET A 466 12.76 3.07 -9.95
CA MET A 466 13.03 3.75 -11.21
C MET A 466 14.28 3.17 -11.88
N ASP A 467 14.20 3.01 -13.19
CA ASP A 467 15.30 2.55 -14.04
C ASP A 467 16.07 3.71 -14.70
N ASP A 468 17.10 3.36 -15.46
CA ASP A 468 17.93 4.29 -16.22
C ASP A 468 17.17 5.08 -17.30
N LYS A 469 15.96 4.62 -17.68
CA LYS A 469 15.06 5.31 -18.61
C LYS A 469 14.19 6.38 -17.94
N SER A 470 14.21 6.49 -16.61
CA SER A 470 13.40 7.45 -15.86
C SER A 470 14.09 8.82 -15.79
N CYS A 471 13.37 9.90 -16.09
CA CYS A 471 13.86 11.28 -15.93
C CYS A 471 13.62 11.77 -14.49
N MET A 472 14.67 12.12 -13.78
CA MET A 472 14.57 12.51 -12.38
C MET A 472 13.97 13.92 -12.18
N VAL A 473 14.07 14.78 -13.18
CA VAL A 473 13.40 16.10 -13.19
C VAL A 473 11.90 15.94 -13.33
N GLU A 474 11.44 15.01 -14.19
CA GLU A 474 10.01 14.70 -14.35
C GLU A 474 9.45 14.01 -13.10
N VAL A 475 10.23 13.14 -12.45
CA VAL A 475 9.86 12.53 -11.16
C VAL A 475 9.68 13.61 -10.09
N ALA A 476 10.59 14.56 -10.00
CA ALA A 476 10.47 15.69 -9.06
C ALA A 476 9.23 16.55 -9.37
N ARG A 477 8.98 16.84 -10.66
CA ARG A 477 7.77 17.56 -11.10
C ARG A 477 6.50 16.81 -10.73
N PHE A 478 6.45 15.49 -10.93
CA PHE A 478 5.31 14.65 -10.59
C PHE A 478 4.95 14.76 -9.10
N PHE A 479 5.94 14.58 -8.20
CA PHE A 479 5.70 14.68 -6.76
C PHE A 479 5.35 16.10 -6.32
N MET A 480 5.96 17.13 -6.93
CA MET A 480 5.62 18.52 -6.63
C MET A 480 4.20 18.85 -7.09
N ASN A 481 3.78 18.39 -8.27
CA ASN A 481 2.41 18.55 -8.76
C ASN A 481 1.40 17.87 -7.82
N PHE A 482 1.70 16.65 -7.37
CA PHE A 482 0.87 15.97 -6.38
C PHE A 482 0.75 16.81 -5.10
N THR A 483 1.88 17.23 -4.52
CA THR A 483 1.88 17.97 -3.25
C THR A 483 1.19 19.34 -3.36
N GLN A 484 1.33 20.02 -4.50
CA GLN A 484 0.67 21.29 -4.78
C GLN A 484 -0.86 21.11 -4.84
N ASN A 485 -1.35 20.08 -5.51
CA ASN A 485 -2.77 19.76 -5.59
C ASN A 485 -3.36 19.36 -4.24
N GLU A 486 -2.58 18.71 -3.38
CA GLU A 486 -2.98 18.23 -2.05
C GLU A 486 -2.79 19.28 -0.94
N SER A 487 -2.26 20.45 -1.26
CA SER A 487 -2.13 21.54 -0.30
C SER A 487 -3.50 22.05 0.14
N CYS A 488 -3.75 22.12 1.45
CA CYS A 488 -4.99 22.69 1.99
C CYS A 488 -5.12 24.22 1.80
N GLY A 489 -4.05 24.87 1.32
CA GLY A 489 -4.00 26.31 1.06
C GLY A 489 -3.94 27.21 2.30
N LYS A 490 -3.87 26.66 3.52
CA LYS A 490 -3.94 27.44 4.75
C LYS A 490 -2.73 28.35 4.97
N CYS A 491 -1.51 27.84 4.86
CA CYS A 491 -0.30 28.63 5.06
C CYS A 491 0.35 29.04 3.73
N VAL A 492 0.77 30.31 3.66
CA VAL A 492 1.35 30.91 2.46
C VAL A 492 2.57 30.13 1.93
N PRO A 493 3.54 29.72 2.78
CA PRO A 493 4.73 29.02 2.28
C PRO A 493 4.41 27.74 1.50
N CYS A 494 3.45 26.95 1.97
CA CYS A 494 3.01 25.75 1.26
C CYS A 494 2.19 26.12 0.02
N ARG A 495 1.15 26.95 0.15
CA ARG A 495 0.25 27.30 -0.96
C ARG A 495 0.99 27.92 -2.15
N GLU A 496 1.76 28.97 -1.90
CA GLU A 496 2.47 29.71 -2.96
C GLU A 496 3.81 29.05 -3.32
N GLY A 497 4.56 28.59 -2.31
CA GLY A 497 5.88 28.00 -2.55
C GLY A 497 5.84 26.73 -3.38
N THR A 498 4.93 25.79 -3.08
CA THR A 498 4.80 24.55 -3.90
C THR A 498 4.37 24.87 -5.33
N LYS A 499 3.51 25.88 -5.53
CA LYS A 499 3.11 26.34 -6.86
C LYS A 499 4.29 26.94 -7.63
N ARG A 500 5.09 27.79 -7.00
CA ARG A 500 6.29 28.38 -7.65
C ARG A 500 7.30 27.30 -8.00
N MET A 501 7.56 26.34 -7.10
CA MET A 501 8.44 25.22 -7.41
C MET A 501 7.92 24.38 -8.59
N LEU A 502 6.62 24.10 -8.64
CA LEU A 502 6.02 23.38 -9.76
C LEU A 502 6.19 24.12 -11.09
N GLU A 503 5.93 25.43 -11.12
CA GLU A 503 6.11 26.27 -12.32
C GLU A 503 7.55 26.26 -12.84
N ILE A 504 8.54 26.26 -11.92
CA ILE A 504 9.95 26.16 -12.30
C ILE A 504 10.23 24.78 -12.90
N LEU A 505 9.79 23.70 -12.26
CA LEU A 505 9.98 22.34 -12.76
C LEU A 505 9.29 22.14 -14.12
N GLU A 506 8.09 22.66 -14.29
CA GLU A 506 7.35 22.62 -15.56
C GLU A 506 8.11 23.36 -16.68
N ARG A 507 8.64 24.55 -16.42
CA ARG A 507 9.43 25.25 -17.43
C ARG A 507 10.72 24.51 -17.79
N ILE A 508 11.37 23.84 -16.81
CA ILE A 508 12.58 23.04 -17.07
C ILE A 508 12.25 21.86 -18.01
N VAL A 509 11.24 21.04 -17.68
CA VAL A 509 10.88 19.88 -18.51
C VAL A 509 10.29 20.25 -19.87
N ASN A 510 9.77 21.47 -20.02
CA ASN A 510 9.26 22.02 -21.27
C ASN A 510 10.35 22.72 -22.12
N GLY A 511 11.62 22.72 -21.70
CA GLY A 511 12.73 23.30 -22.44
C GLY A 511 12.96 24.81 -22.21
N ASN A 512 12.19 25.41 -21.32
CA ASN A 512 12.26 26.86 -21.00
C ASN A 512 13.01 27.13 -19.69
N GLY A 513 13.74 26.13 -19.16
CA GLY A 513 14.55 26.29 -17.95
C GLY A 513 15.62 27.38 -18.13
N GLN A 514 15.91 28.10 -17.06
CA GLN A 514 16.81 29.25 -17.01
C GLN A 514 17.97 28.99 -16.04
N GLU A 515 19.10 29.60 -16.26
CA GLU A 515 20.22 29.62 -15.31
C GLU A 515 19.71 30.20 -13.96
N GLY A 516 20.10 29.56 -12.85
CA GLY A 516 19.65 29.92 -11.51
C GLY A 516 18.37 29.21 -11.06
N ASP A 517 17.67 28.45 -11.91
CA ASP A 517 16.45 27.71 -11.55
C ASP A 517 16.71 26.66 -10.45
N ILE A 518 17.86 26.01 -10.47
CA ILE A 518 18.24 25.00 -9.46
C ILE A 518 18.40 25.65 -8.09
N GLU A 519 19.13 26.78 -8.04
CA GLU A 519 19.38 27.54 -6.82
C GLU A 519 18.07 28.09 -6.25
N LEU A 520 17.18 28.60 -7.11
CA LEU A 520 15.88 29.11 -6.72
C LEU A 520 14.97 27.98 -6.18
N LEU A 521 15.01 26.76 -6.77
CA LEU A 521 14.31 25.60 -6.22
C LEU A 521 14.79 25.24 -4.81
N LEU A 522 16.11 25.28 -4.57
CA LEU A 522 16.69 24.99 -3.25
C LEU A 522 16.34 26.07 -2.21
N GLU A 523 16.35 27.35 -2.57
CA GLU A 523 15.94 28.44 -1.70
C GLU A 523 14.46 28.36 -1.32
N LEU A 524 13.59 28.10 -2.32
CA LEU A 524 12.16 27.87 -2.05
C LEU A 524 11.92 26.65 -1.17
N ALA A 525 12.67 25.56 -1.39
CA ALA A 525 12.60 24.35 -0.59
C ALA A 525 12.92 24.61 0.88
N ASP A 526 13.99 25.35 1.17
CA ASP A 526 14.37 25.74 2.54
C ASP A 526 13.30 26.62 3.18
N THR A 527 12.82 27.62 2.46
CA THR A 527 11.75 28.52 2.93
C THR A 527 10.48 27.75 3.27
N ILE A 528 10.03 26.85 2.40
CA ILE A 528 8.80 26.07 2.64
C ILE A 528 8.99 25.14 3.85
N SER A 529 10.11 24.41 3.92
CA SER A 529 10.34 23.44 4.98
C SER A 529 10.47 24.07 6.36
N SER A 530 11.08 25.24 6.46
CA SER A 530 11.28 25.96 7.72
C SER A 530 10.04 26.69 8.22
N THR A 531 9.14 27.14 7.32
CA THR A 531 8.03 28.05 7.67
C THR A 531 6.64 27.44 7.51
N ALA A 532 6.48 26.28 6.84
CA ALA A 532 5.19 25.64 6.70
C ALA A 532 4.63 25.11 8.04
N LEU A 533 3.29 25.12 8.16
CA LEU A 533 2.59 24.78 9.39
C LEU A 533 2.64 23.29 9.74
N CYS A 534 2.39 22.41 8.77
CA CYS A 534 2.21 20.98 8.99
C CYS A 534 3.25 20.12 8.26
N GLY A 535 3.24 18.81 8.52
CA GLY A 535 4.15 17.83 7.89
C GLY A 535 4.14 17.89 6.37
N LEU A 536 2.95 17.96 5.74
CA LEU A 536 2.84 18.04 4.28
C LEU A 536 3.66 19.17 3.70
N GLY A 537 3.48 20.42 4.22
CA GLY A 537 4.26 21.56 3.74
C GLY A 537 5.75 21.43 4.05
N LYS A 538 6.10 21.02 5.27
CA LYS A 538 7.51 20.88 5.70
C LYS A 538 8.32 19.88 4.89
N THR A 539 7.68 18.88 4.34
CA THR A 539 8.34 17.81 3.55
C THR A 539 8.08 17.93 2.05
N ALA A 540 7.24 18.87 1.62
CA ALA A 540 6.79 19.04 0.24
C ALA A 540 7.93 19.05 -0.79
N ALA A 541 9.05 19.68 -0.45
CA ALA A 541 10.20 19.85 -1.34
C ALA A 541 11.22 18.68 -1.30
N PHE A 542 11.06 17.69 -0.41
CA PHE A 542 12.06 16.63 -0.22
C PHE A 542 12.36 15.83 -1.49
N PRO A 543 11.37 15.44 -2.32
CA PRO A 543 11.65 14.78 -3.59
C PRO A 543 12.49 15.64 -4.54
N VAL A 544 12.22 16.95 -4.60
CA VAL A 544 12.98 17.90 -5.45
C VAL A 544 14.41 18.03 -4.96
N VAL A 545 14.60 18.27 -3.66
CA VAL A 545 15.94 18.43 -3.07
C VAL A 545 16.77 17.16 -3.23
N SER A 546 16.17 15.98 -3.00
CA SER A 546 16.89 14.71 -3.11
C SER A 546 17.24 14.36 -4.56
N THR A 547 16.39 14.70 -5.53
CA THR A 547 16.70 14.51 -6.96
C THR A 547 17.75 15.50 -7.46
N ILE A 548 17.71 16.75 -7.04
CA ILE A 548 18.79 17.73 -7.35
C ILE A 548 20.12 17.25 -6.76
N LYS A 549 20.14 16.81 -5.50
CA LYS A 549 21.34 16.32 -4.83
C LYS A 549 22.01 15.16 -5.56
N ASN A 550 21.21 14.21 -6.06
CA ASN A 550 21.72 12.97 -6.64
C ASN A 550 21.84 13.00 -8.16
N PHE A 551 21.16 13.93 -8.85
CA PHE A 551 21.05 13.97 -10.31
C PHE A 551 21.11 15.41 -10.83
N ARG A 552 21.93 16.28 -10.22
CA ARG A 552 22.08 17.68 -10.63
C ARG A 552 22.39 17.82 -12.10
N GLU A 553 23.21 16.92 -12.64
CA GLU A 553 23.60 16.91 -14.05
C GLU A 553 22.39 16.76 -15.00
N GLU A 554 21.37 16.02 -14.61
CA GLU A 554 20.14 15.92 -15.40
C GLU A 554 19.40 17.27 -15.45
N TYR A 555 19.34 18.01 -14.34
CA TYR A 555 18.75 19.35 -14.32
C TYR A 555 19.53 20.32 -15.20
N GLU A 556 20.87 20.30 -15.10
CA GLU A 556 21.74 21.15 -15.92
C GLU A 556 21.61 20.83 -17.41
N ALA A 557 21.53 19.55 -17.81
CA ALA A 557 21.28 19.14 -19.18
C ALA A 557 19.92 19.66 -19.70
N HIS A 558 18.86 19.62 -18.88
CA HIS A 558 17.56 20.19 -19.25
C HIS A 558 17.61 21.72 -19.40
N ILE A 559 18.38 22.41 -18.55
CA ILE A 559 18.44 23.88 -18.50
C ILE A 559 19.39 24.42 -19.58
N ARG A 560 20.63 23.91 -19.65
CA ARG A 560 21.70 24.42 -20.53
C ARG A 560 21.63 23.80 -21.92
N ASP A 561 21.63 22.46 -21.98
CA ASP A 561 21.73 21.72 -23.22
C ASP A 561 20.38 21.56 -23.93
N LYS A 562 19.29 21.93 -23.25
CA LYS A 562 17.91 21.72 -23.70
C LYS A 562 17.65 20.27 -24.11
N LYS A 563 18.24 19.33 -23.37
CA LYS A 563 18.20 17.90 -23.65
C LYS A 563 17.74 17.12 -22.40
N CYS A 564 16.87 16.14 -22.61
CA CYS A 564 16.49 15.16 -21.57
C CYS A 564 17.37 13.91 -21.75
N PRO A 565 18.30 13.58 -20.83
CA PRO A 565 19.19 12.41 -20.99
C PRO A 565 18.44 11.09 -21.09
N SER A 566 17.27 10.96 -20.46
CA SER A 566 16.42 9.76 -20.51
C SER A 566 15.41 9.74 -21.67
N GLY A 567 15.29 10.83 -22.44
CA GLY A 567 14.34 10.93 -23.55
C GLY A 567 12.86 11.09 -23.16
N ASN A 568 12.52 11.17 -21.85
CA ASN A 568 11.13 11.20 -21.40
C ASN A 568 10.43 12.55 -21.60
N CYS A 569 11.19 13.65 -21.56
CA CYS A 569 10.63 15.00 -21.69
C CYS A 569 10.40 15.33 -23.16
N LYS A 570 9.22 15.06 -23.68
CA LYS A 570 8.85 15.17 -25.11
C LYS A 570 9.19 16.54 -25.73
N LYS A 571 9.17 17.61 -24.96
CA LYS A 571 9.52 18.96 -25.45
C LYS A 571 11.03 19.16 -25.64
N LEU A 572 11.85 18.29 -25.04
CA LEU A 572 13.31 18.31 -25.15
C LEU A 572 13.86 17.24 -26.10
N VAL A 573 13.02 16.31 -26.55
CA VAL A 573 13.38 15.34 -27.58
C VAL A 573 13.46 16.04 -28.93
N THR A 574 14.51 15.79 -29.67
CA THR A 574 14.63 16.21 -31.09
C THR A 574 14.55 14.99 -31.98
N TYR A 575 13.96 15.17 -33.18
CA TYR A 575 13.91 14.11 -34.17
C TYR A 575 14.94 14.37 -35.24
N GLN A 576 15.74 13.37 -35.61
CA GLN A 576 16.66 13.40 -36.72
C GLN A 576 16.38 12.23 -37.67
N ILE A 577 16.67 12.43 -38.95
CA ILE A 577 16.59 11.37 -39.95
C ILE A 577 18.00 10.88 -40.21
N ASP A 578 18.25 9.61 -39.94
CA ASP A 578 19.52 8.95 -40.24
C ASP A 578 19.68 8.84 -41.76
N PRO A 579 20.68 9.54 -42.38
CA PRO A 579 20.82 9.57 -43.81
C PRO A 579 21.22 8.22 -44.43
N GLU A 580 21.88 7.33 -43.64
CA GLU A 580 22.31 6.02 -44.13
C GLU A 580 21.12 5.04 -44.21
N ILE A 581 20.16 5.19 -43.31
CA ILE A 581 18.96 4.33 -43.24
C ILE A 581 17.84 4.87 -44.12
N CYS A 582 17.76 6.18 -44.32
CA CYS A 582 16.69 6.83 -45.05
C CYS A 582 16.70 6.47 -46.55
N LYS A 583 15.61 5.89 -47.03
CA LYS A 583 15.42 5.55 -48.45
C LYS A 583 14.74 6.63 -49.28
N GLY A 584 14.48 7.80 -48.73
CA GLY A 584 13.87 8.91 -49.45
C GLY A 584 12.44 8.69 -49.93
N CYS A 585 11.62 7.92 -49.16
CA CYS A 585 10.25 7.55 -49.53
C CYS A 585 9.19 8.66 -49.32
N SER A 586 9.57 9.81 -48.80
CA SER A 586 8.75 11.00 -48.53
C SER A 586 7.57 10.81 -47.54
N LYS A 587 7.36 9.62 -46.94
CA LYS A 587 6.23 9.37 -46.07
C LYS A 587 6.22 10.29 -44.83
N CYS A 588 7.38 10.48 -44.19
CA CYS A 588 7.53 11.36 -43.02
C CYS A 588 7.21 12.83 -43.34
N SER A 589 7.57 13.31 -44.53
CA SER A 589 7.27 14.68 -44.98
C SER A 589 5.77 14.88 -45.19
N ARG A 590 5.07 13.89 -45.74
CA ARG A 590 3.62 13.96 -46.02
C ARG A 590 2.76 13.92 -44.74
N VAL A 591 3.24 13.28 -43.70
CA VAL A 591 2.52 13.18 -42.39
C VAL A 591 2.91 14.31 -41.43
N CYS A 592 3.84 15.18 -41.80
CA CYS A 592 4.29 16.28 -40.95
C CYS A 592 3.25 17.44 -41.00
N PRO A 593 2.51 17.72 -39.89
CA PRO A 593 1.42 18.71 -39.91
C PRO A 593 1.91 20.14 -40.08
N VAL A 594 3.21 20.40 -39.83
CA VAL A 594 3.80 21.76 -39.90
C VAL A 594 4.84 21.88 -41.04
N GLY A 595 4.95 20.87 -41.90
CA GLY A 595 5.89 20.91 -43.04
C GLY A 595 7.38 21.04 -42.64
N ALA A 596 7.75 20.57 -41.46
CA ALA A 596 9.11 20.65 -40.92
C ALA A 596 10.10 19.67 -41.59
N ILE A 597 9.64 18.81 -42.52
CA ILE A 597 10.49 17.78 -43.14
C ILE A 597 10.57 18.01 -44.63
N SER A 598 11.79 18.22 -45.12
CA SER A 598 12.09 18.48 -46.52
C SER A 598 13.12 17.51 -47.08
N GLY A 599 13.09 17.28 -48.37
CA GLY A 599 14.05 16.42 -49.09
C GLY A 599 13.52 16.04 -50.46
N GLU A 600 14.33 15.33 -51.24
CA GLU A 600 13.99 14.82 -52.55
C GLU A 600 13.74 13.32 -52.52
N ILE A 601 12.80 12.84 -53.34
CA ILE A 601 12.51 11.40 -53.46
C ILE A 601 13.77 10.64 -53.86
N LYS A 602 14.00 9.50 -53.20
CA LYS A 602 15.21 8.65 -53.30
C LYS A 602 16.50 9.27 -52.72
N LYS A 603 16.42 10.46 -52.07
CA LYS A 603 17.51 11.04 -51.25
C LYS A 603 17.06 11.14 -49.77
N PRO A 604 18.03 11.17 -48.83
CA PRO A 604 17.68 11.34 -47.41
C PRO A 604 16.92 12.66 -47.16
N PHE A 605 15.83 12.58 -46.43
CA PHE A 605 15.08 13.75 -45.94
C PHE A 605 15.74 14.35 -44.70
N LYS A 606 15.46 15.62 -44.41
CA LYS A 606 15.96 16.34 -43.22
C LYS A 606 14.80 16.95 -42.45
N ILE A 607 14.92 17.01 -41.13
CA ILE A 607 13.97 17.69 -40.25
C ILE A 607 14.51 19.06 -39.90
N ASP A 608 13.74 20.10 -40.15
CA ASP A 608 13.98 21.44 -39.67
C ASP A 608 13.51 21.51 -38.20
N THR A 609 14.46 21.45 -37.26
CA THR A 609 14.19 21.43 -35.83
C THR A 609 13.56 22.73 -35.33
N SER A 610 13.72 23.85 -36.05
CA SER A 610 13.10 25.14 -35.71
C SER A 610 11.58 25.17 -35.97
N LYS A 611 11.12 24.40 -36.97
CA LYS A 611 9.71 24.26 -37.32
C LYS A 611 9.03 23.04 -36.65
N CYS A 612 9.82 22.10 -36.18
CA CYS A 612 9.34 20.84 -35.65
C CYS A 612 8.59 21.02 -34.30
N ILE A 613 7.30 20.67 -34.28
CA ILE A 613 6.48 20.70 -33.06
C ILE A 613 6.62 19.43 -32.21
N LYS A 614 7.54 18.53 -32.55
CA LYS A 614 7.89 17.32 -31.79
C LYS A 614 6.72 16.35 -31.58
N CYS A 615 5.78 16.26 -32.50
CA CYS A 615 4.56 15.44 -32.41
C CYS A 615 4.78 13.93 -32.59
N GLY A 616 5.95 13.49 -33.07
CA GLY A 616 6.26 12.05 -33.25
C GLY A 616 5.65 11.39 -34.49
N ALA A 617 4.82 12.10 -35.29
CA ALA A 617 4.15 11.51 -36.47
C ALA A 617 5.14 10.90 -37.48
N CYS A 618 6.31 11.53 -37.67
CA CYS A 618 7.34 11.05 -38.58
C CYS A 618 7.98 9.73 -38.15
N ILE A 619 8.29 9.55 -36.85
CA ILE A 619 8.88 8.31 -36.33
C ILE A 619 7.88 7.15 -36.37
N SER A 620 6.62 7.39 -36.00
CA SER A 620 5.56 6.38 -36.01
C SER A 620 5.23 5.87 -37.42
N ASN A 621 5.48 6.68 -38.45
CA ASN A 621 5.19 6.36 -39.84
C ASN A 621 6.43 5.92 -40.66
N CYS A 622 7.64 5.91 -40.09
CA CYS A 622 8.84 5.52 -40.81
C CYS A 622 9.02 3.99 -40.87
N HIS A 623 8.66 3.36 -41.97
CA HIS A 623 8.86 1.92 -42.17
C HIS A 623 10.31 1.46 -42.08
N PHE A 624 11.24 2.34 -42.45
CA PHE A 624 12.69 2.04 -42.44
C PHE A 624 13.33 2.30 -41.07
N LYS A 625 12.57 2.82 -40.08
CA LYS A 625 13.09 3.25 -38.79
C LYS A 625 14.27 4.22 -38.87
N ALA A 626 14.30 5.03 -39.94
CA ALA A 626 15.35 6.02 -40.17
C ALA A 626 15.16 7.30 -39.33
N VAL A 627 13.98 7.56 -38.79
CA VAL A 627 13.73 8.69 -37.88
C VAL A 627 14.08 8.22 -36.47
N LYS A 628 14.98 8.93 -35.81
CA LYS A 628 15.47 8.64 -34.46
C LYS A 628 15.17 9.82 -33.53
N GLU A 629 14.96 9.51 -32.27
CA GLU A 629 14.97 10.49 -31.16
C GLU A 629 16.43 10.74 -30.75
N VAL A 630 16.81 12.04 -30.63
CA VAL A 630 18.15 12.49 -30.25
C VAL A 630 18.09 13.51 -29.14
#